data_2294ab4e9d0aaf4a0e29bb3c391de9f0
#
_entry.id   2294ab4e9d0aaf4a0e29bb3c391de9f0
#
_cell.length_a   1.000
_cell.length_b   1.000
_cell.length_c   1.000
_cell.angle_alpha   90.00
_cell.angle_beta   90.00
_cell.angle_gamma   90.00
#
_symmetry.space_group_name_H-M   'P 1'
#
loop_
_entity.id
_entity.type
_entity.pdbx_description
1 polymer ?
#
loop_
_entity_poly.entity_id
_entity_poly.type
_entity_poly.pdbx_seq_one_letter_code
_entity_poly.pdbx_strand_id
1 'polypeptide(L)'
;MSVQKISSVLVAVLVVLIVVAGVVGYFAGSAAAVPRTVTITETVAPSVVTTTVTKTEKVTITETITITPTPTITPPPPTPPPHWPKEVIIKVGGIGGAWYPIGAGLGDLITKHLKVASTVQPGGSGPNILAVSKNEVDIGMAYAWQSAVAKDPTLAKDYWGEVINFTNVKLLAGGLYTQYFHAVKLKGFPASNFKELAEMVKAGQRVAIGTNIRGTAEEFTTRTLLSKYGVTYDDIRKAGGTVFLGSHTDIVQMMREGKIQVYVAFGGIGYSAMVEADTTMELEPFYLTDEDFEFMTKTFGFRKAYIPKGSYRWVKEDYPSLVDYPVFLCRATLPEDFVYQVARLLDEHKDYIVAAAKYFEEFDPKENWKLGGLWDIHPGAAKYYKDKGYMP
;
A
#
# COMPACT_ATOMS: atom_id res chain seq x y z
N MET A 1 8.29 31.26 -32.88
CA MET A 1 7.09 30.63 -33.49
C MET A 1 6.07 30.44 -32.36
N SER A 2 4.99 31.21 -32.40
CA SER A 2 3.98 31.26 -31.37
C SER A 2 3.00 30.09 -31.54
N VAL A 3 2.87 29.26 -30.52
CA VAL A 3 1.82 28.22 -30.46
C VAL A 3 0.51 28.91 -30.13
N GLN A 4 -0.39 29.01 -31.13
CA GLN A 4 -1.75 29.51 -30.93
C GLN A 4 -2.51 28.59 -29.97
N LYS A 5 -3.01 29.15 -28.86
CA LYS A 5 -3.99 28.49 -28.01
C LYS A 5 -5.27 28.24 -28.81
N ILE A 6 -5.54 27.01 -29.14
CA ILE A 6 -6.84 26.60 -29.68
C ILE A 6 -7.88 26.82 -28.56
N SER A 7 -8.88 27.64 -28.83
CA SER A 7 -9.88 28.01 -27.85
C SER A 7 -10.72 26.75 -27.50
N SER A 8 -11.00 26.58 -26.20
CA SER A 8 -11.82 25.47 -25.68
C SER A 8 -13.23 25.38 -26.32
N VAL A 9 -13.70 26.46 -26.91
CA VAL A 9 -14.96 26.53 -27.67
C VAL A 9 -14.89 25.74 -28.98
N LEU A 10 -13.73 25.75 -29.66
CA LEU A 10 -13.57 25.03 -30.95
C LEU A 10 -13.56 23.50 -30.75
N VAL A 11 -13.03 23.04 -29.63
CA VAL A 11 -13.01 21.59 -29.27
C VAL A 11 -14.42 21.09 -28.93
N ALA A 12 -15.20 21.90 -28.20
CA ALA A 12 -16.59 21.54 -27.87
C ALA A 12 -17.49 21.44 -29.12
N VAL A 13 -17.33 22.35 -30.08
CA VAL A 13 -18.08 22.34 -31.34
C VAL A 13 -17.70 21.11 -32.20
N LEU A 14 -16.42 20.70 -32.20
CA LEU A 14 -15.95 19.54 -32.97
C LEU A 14 -16.50 18.21 -32.41
N VAL A 15 -16.61 18.07 -31.10
CA VAL A 15 -17.17 16.87 -30.42
C VAL A 15 -18.67 16.75 -30.71
N VAL A 16 -19.41 17.85 -30.70
CA VAL A 16 -20.84 17.84 -31.01
C VAL A 16 -21.09 17.46 -32.46
N LEU A 17 -20.27 17.94 -33.41
CA LEU A 17 -20.39 17.59 -34.84
C LEU A 17 -20.10 16.10 -35.11
N ILE A 18 -19.14 15.49 -34.40
CA ILE A 18 -18.81 14.06 -34.54
C ILE A 18 -19.96 13.18 -34.03
N VAL A 19 -20.57 13.54 -32.88
CA VAL A 19 -21.69 12.80 -32.32
C VAL A 19 -22.93 12.89 -33.20
N VAL A 20 -23.22 14.05 -33.79
CA VAL A 20 -24.35 14.24 -34.71
C VAL A 20 -24.13 13.48 -36.05
N ALA A 21 -22.92 13.46 -36.59
CA ALA A 21 -22.58 12.71 -37.78
C ALA A 21 -22.67 11.17 -37.59
N GLY A 22 -22.23 10.69 -36.41
CA GLY A 22 -22.30 9.27 -36.04
C GLY A 22 -23.74 8.77 -35.89
N VAL A 23 -24.64 9.58 -35.34
CA VAL A 23 -26.05 9.24 -35.15
C VAL A 23 -26.81 9.26 -36.47
N VAL A 24 -26.51 10.18 -37.40
CA VAL A 24 -27.14 10.23 -38.74
C VAL A 24 -26.68 9.06 -39.62
N GLY A 25 -25.43 8.62 -39.56
CA GLY A 25 -24.92 7.50 -40.33
C GLY A 25 -25.52 6.13 -39.94
N TYR A 26 -25.85 5.94 -38.67
CA TYR A 26 -26.42 4.68 -38.17
C TYR A 26 -27.89 4.44 -38.57
N PHE A 27 -28.65 5.47 -38.91
CA PHE A 27 -30.09 5.39 -39.18
C PHE A 27 -30.49 5.44 -40.67
N ALA A 28 -29.53 5.50 -41.59
CA ALA A 28 -29.84 5.53 -43.04
C ALA A 28 -30.31 4.18 -43.60
N GLY A 29 -30.43 3.13 -42.80
CA GLY A 29 -30.73 1.77 -43.26
C GLY A 29 -32.10 1.18 -42.89
N SER A 30 -33.04 1.90 -42.27
CA SER A 30 -34.36 1.35 -41.95
C SER A 30 -35.50 2.31 -42.30
N ALA A 31 -36.29 1.89 -43.30
CA ALA A 31 -37.50 2.58 -43.72
C ALA A 31 -38.65 2.27 -42.75
N ALA A 32 -38.91 3.15 -41.81
CA ALA A 32 -40.21 3.38 -41.18
C ALA A 32 -40.12 4.70 -40.37
N ALA A 33 -40.90 5.70 -40.80
CA ALA A 33 -40.91 7.01 -40.13
C ALA A 33 -41.68 6.95 -38.82
N VAL A 34 -40.94 6.84 -37.74
CA VAL A 34 -41.46 7.09 -36.38
C VAL A 34 -40.94 8.48 -35.92
N PRO A 35 -41.79 9.37 -35.46
CA PRO A 35 -41.31 10.67 -34.96
C PRO A 35 -40.38 10.45 -33.75
N ARG A 36 -39.16 10.97 -33.83
CA ARG A 36 -38.17 10.85 -32.78
C ARG A 36 -37.84 12.25 -32.26
N THR A 37 -37.90 12.40 -30.95
CA THR A 37 -37.50 13.61 -30.25
C THR A 37 -36.02 13.51 -29.96
N VAL A 38 -35.24 14.45 -30.45
CA VAL A 38 -33.81 14.60 -30.06
C VAL A 38 -33.69 15.80 -29.12
N THR A 39 -33.30 15.54 -27.89
CA THR A 39 -33.04 16.59 -26.92
C THR A 39 -31.56 16.91 -26.96
N ILE A 40 -31.21 18.14 -27.29
CA ILE A 40 -29.84 18.65 -27.24
C ILE A 40 -29.76 19.55 -26.02
N THR A 41 -28.91 19.19 -25.04
CA THR A 41 -28.67 20.00 -23.85
C THR A 41 -27.34 20.71 -24.03
N GLU A 42 -27.39 22.01 -24.14
CA GLU A 42 -26.19 22.86 -24.14
C GLU A 42 -26.05 23.52 -22.76
N THR A 43 -24.93 23.28 -22.10
CA THR A 43 -24.65 23.87 -20.79
C THR A 43 -23.75 25.09 -20.96
N VAL A 44 -24.31 26.25 -20.82
CA VAL A 44 -23.54 27.50 -20.73
C VAL A 44 -23.64 28.00 -19.30
N ALA A 45 -22.50 28.10 -18.61
CA ALA A 45 -22.50 28.64 -17.25
C ALA A 45 -22.91 30.14 -17.28
N PRO A 46 -23.85 30.57 -16.45
CA PRO A 46 -24.52 29.94 -15.33
C PRO A 46 -25.99 29.45 -15.59
N SER A 47 -26.35 29.15 -16.80
CA SER A 47 -27.75 28.74 -17.11
C SER A 47 -27.74 27.54 -18.07
N VAL A 48 -28.65 26.59 -17.82
CA VAL A 48 -28.92 25.47 -18.73
C VAL A 48 -30.05 25.85 -19.65
N VAL A 49 -29.81 25.89 -20.95
CA VAL A 49 -30.85 26.08 -21.98
C VAL A 49 -31.12 24.72 -22.61
N THR A 50 -32.34 24.20 -22.45
CA THR A 50 -32.77 22.97 -23.09
C THR A 50 -33.67 23.33 -24.28
N THR A 51 -33.21 23.06 -25.51
CA THR A 51 -34.00 23.25 -26.73
C THR A 51 -34.55 21.92 -27.19
N THR A 52 -35.86 21.75 -27.15
CA THR A 52 -36.52 20.55 -27.69
C THR A 52 -37.02 20.85 -29.10
N VAL A 53 -36.47 20.17 -30.11
CA VAL A 53 -36.92 20.28 -31.50
C VAL A 53 -37.79 19.08 -31.85
N THR A 54 -39.11 19.31 -32.03
CA THR A 54 -40.05 18.30 -32.52
C THR A 54 -40.31 18.54 -33.99
N LYS A 55 -39.90 17.62 -34.87
CA LYS A 55 -40.15 17.69 -36.30
C LYS A 55 -41.48 17.01 -36.63
N THR A 56 -42.50 17.79 -36.94
CA THR A 56 -43.70 17.37 -37.60
C THR A 56 -43.72 17.92 -39.03
N GLU A 57 -44.52 17.44 -39.96
CA GLU A 57 -44.55 17.82 -41.40
C GLU A 57 -44.76 19.34 -41.68
N LYS A 58 -45.05 20.12 -40.64
CA LYS A 58 -44.88 21.58 -40.61
C LYS A 58 -43.98 21.92 -39.46
N VAL A 59 -42.80 22.50 -39.75
CA VAL A 59 -41.85 22.92 -38.75
C VAL A 59 -42.46 24.05 -37.88
N THR A 60 -42.92 23.68 -36.70
CA THR A 60 -43.26 24.68 -35.65
C THR A 60 -42.16 24.58 -34.60
N ILE A 61 -41.35 25.62 -34.50
CA ILE A 61 -40.36 25.71 -33.42
C ILE A 61 -41.07 26.25 -32.21
N THR A 62 -41.26 25.40 -31.21
CA THR A 62 -41.76 25.88 -29.90
C THR A 62 -40.55 25.94 -28.96
N GLU A 63 -40.08 27.13 -28.65
CA GLU A 63 -39.07 27.33 -27.62
C GLU A 63 -39.75 27.31 -26.24
N THR A 64 -39.41 26.28 -25.46
CA THR A 64 -39.81 26.22 -24.05
C THR A 64 -38.60 26.62 -23.21
N ILE A 65 -38.59 27.80 -22.68
CA ILE A 65 -37.56 28.27 -21.73
C ILE A 65 -37.99 27.77 -20.35
N THR A 66 -37.34 26.76 -19.84
CA THR A 66 -37.49 26.33 -18.46
C THR A 66 -36.46 27.07 -17.60
N ILE A 67 -36.92 28.03 -16.82
CA ILE A 67 -36.08 28.71 -15.84
C ILE A 67 -35.93 27.76 -14.65
N THR A 68 -34.74 27.12 -14.54
CA THR A 68 -34.39 26.36 -13.34
C THR A 68 -34.16 27.36 -12.18
N PRO A 69 -34.70 27.09 -10.96
CA PRO A 69 -34.47 27.97 -9.83
C PRO A 69 -32.96 28.11 -9.56
N THR A 70 -32.59 29.32 -9.17
CA THR A 70 -31.22 29.71 -8.76
C THR A 70 -30.55 28.58 -7.99
N PRO A 71 -29.31 28.18 -8.39
CA PRO A 71 -28.59 27.14 -7.66
C PRO A 71 -28.51 27.56 -6.19
N THR A 72 -29.02 26.74 -5.30
CA THR A 72 -28.80 26.87 -3.86
C THR A 72 -27.31 26.98 -3.66
N ILE A 73 -26.82 28.11 -3.17
CA ILE A 73 -25.41 28.30 -2.83
C ILE A 73 -25.11 27.27 -1.75
N THR A 74 -24.52 26.14 -2.15
CA THR A 74 -23.97 25.21 -1.18
C THR A 74 -22.91 25.96 -0.39
N PRO A 75 -23.01 26.01 0.93
CA PRO A 75 -22.01 26.71 1.74
C PRO A 75 -20.62 26.16 1.35
N PRO A 76 -19.60 27.01 1.28
CA PRO A 76 -18.25 26.54 0.95
C PRO A 76 -17.91 25.38 1.89
N PRO A 77 -17.21 24.32 1.39
CA PRO A 77 -16.83 23.20 2.22
C PRO A 77 -16.08 23.74 3.45
N PRO A 78 -16.31 23.18 4.64
CA PRO A 78 -15.71 23.68 5.87
C PRO A 78 -14.20 23.74 5.72
N THR A 79 -13.64 24.91 5.98
CA THR A 79 -12.18 25.11 5.98
C THR A 79 -11.56 24.32 7.14
N PRO A 80 -10.42 23.65 6.94
CA PRO A 80 -9.74 22.96 8.03
C PRO A 80 -9.46 23.92 9.20
N PRO A 81 -9.52 23.43 10.45
CA PRO A 81 -9.12 24.23 11.60
C PRO A 81 -7.70 24.79 11.43
N PRO A 82 -7.42 26.05 11.81
CA PRO A 82 -6.14 26.71 11.53
C PRO A 82 -4.94 26.06 12.23
N HIS A 83 -5.14 25.24 13.27
CA HIS A 83 -4.11 24.49 13.98
C HIS A 83 -3.79 23.14 13.32
N TRP A 84 -4.58 22.71 12.33
CA TRP A 84 -4.28 21.51 11.55
C TRP A 84 -3.14 21.74 10.57
N PRO A 85 -2.41 20.66 10.17
CA PRO A 85 -1.41 20.79 9.12
C PRO A 85 -2.05 21.25 7.81
N LYS A 86 -1.36 22.12 7.07
CA LYS A 86 -1.80 22.52 5.72
C LYS A 86 -1.64 21.40 4.70
N GLU A 87 -0.65 20.58 4.93
CA GLU A 87 -0.30 19.39 4.13
C GLU A 87 0.17 18.28 5.06
N VAL A 88 -0.07 17.03 4.66
CA VAL A 88 0.41 15.82 5.33
C VAL A 88 1.26 15.02 4.37
N ILE A 89 2.49 14.73 4.76
CA ILE A 89 3.39 13.85 4.01
C ILE A 89 3.26 12.44 4.56
N ILE A 90 2.88 11.49 3.69
CA ILE A 90 2.67 10.07 4.03
C ILE A 90 3.74 9.24 3.32
N LYS A 91 4.60 8.56 4.06
CA LYS A 91 5.65 7.71 3.50
C LYS A 91 5.30 6.24 3.69
N VAL A 92 5.26 5.49 2.58
CA VAL A 92 4.73 4.12 2.54
C VAL A 92 5.75 3.13 1.95
N GLY A 93 5.34 2.07 1.30
CA GLY A 93 6.23 1.15 0.60
C GLY A 93 6.58 1.63 -0.81
N GLY A 94 7.37 0.82 -1.51
CA GLY A 94 7.70 1.09 -2.91
C GLY A 94 6.48 1.05 -3.84
N ILE A 95 6.56 1.78 -4.93
CA ILE A 95 5.56 1.75 -6.01
C ILE A 95 5.45 0.30 -6.53
N GLY A 96 4.22 -0.17 -6.73
CA GLY A 96 3.93 -1.57 -7.12
C GLY A 96 3.81 -2.54 -5.95
N GLY A 97 4.17 -2.14 -4.72
CA GLY A 97 3.94 -2.91 -3.50
C GLY A 97 2.56 -2.64 -2.88
N ALA A 98 2.10 -3.54 -2.00
CA ALA A 98 0.78 -3.46 -1.36
C ALA A 98 0.60 -2.21 -0.47
N TRP A 99 1.67 -1.65 0.08
CA TRP A 99 1.60 -0.50 0.97
C TRP A 99 1.28 0.80 0.24
N TYR A 100 1.74 0.93 -1.03
CA TYR A 100 1.55 2.16 -1.78
C TYR A 100 0.06 2.49 -2.00
N PRO A 101 -0.78 1.58 -2.51
CA PRO A 101 -2.21 1.85 -2.66
C PRO A 101 -2.95 2.06 -1.33
N ILE A 102 -2.51 1.43 -0.22
CA ILE A 102 -3.10 1.68 1.11
C ILE A 102 -2.82 3.13 1.55
N GLY A 103 -1.57 3.58 1.43
CA GLY A 103 -1.21 4.95 1.78
C GLY A 103 -1.81 5.99 0.84
N ALA A 104 -1.91 5.70 -0.45
CA ALA A 104 -2.58 6.54 -1.42
C ALA A 104 -4.06 6.71 -1.08
N GLY A 105 -4.74 5.61 -0.74
CA GLY A 105 -6.12 5.63 -0.27
C GLY A 105 -6.32 6.49 0.98
N LEU A 106 -5.41 6.38 1.96
CA LEU A 106 -5.44 7.24 3.15
C LEU A 106 -5.25 8.72 2.78
N GLY A 107 -4.28 9.04 1.92
CA GLY A 107 -4.03 10.40 1.45
C GLY A 107 -5.23 11.03 0.75
N ASP A 108 -5.87 10.25 -0.11
CA ASP A 108 -7.11 10.65 -0.79
C ASP A 108 -8.24 10.93 0.19
N LEU A 109 -8.44 10.07 1.19
CA LEU A 109 -9.46 10.26 2.23
C LEU A 109 -9.19 11.55 3.04
N ILE A 110 -7.95 11.81 3.44
CA ILE A 110 -7.54 13.03 4.14
C ILE A 110 -7.88 14.25 3.28
N THR A 111 -7.46 14.26 2.03
CA THR A 111 -7.70 15.38 1.12
C THR A 111 -9.20 15.59 0.87
N LYS A 112 -9.94 14.52 0.66
CA LYS A 112 -11.36 14.56 0.30
C LYS A 112 -12.24 14.98 1.47
N HIS A 113 -12.00 14.44 2.67
CA HIS A 113 -12.89 14.63 3.82
C HIS A 113 -12.40 15.68 4.81
N LEU A 114 -11.07 15.84 4.99
CA LEU A 114 -10.52 16.81 5.93
C LEU A 114 -10.06 18.10 5.25
N LYS A 115 -10.03 18.16 3.92
CA LYS A 115 -9.55 19.32 3.14
C LYS A 115 -8.10 19.71 3.44
N VAL A 116 -7.30 18.76 3.90
CA VAL A 116 -5.86 18.91 4.11
C VAL A 116 -5.17 18.25 2.93
N ALA A 117 -4.25 18.96 2.27
CA ALA A 117 -3.47 18.40 1.18
C ALA A 117 -2.65 17.20 1.67
N SER A 118 -2.48 16.19 0.83
CA SER A 118 -1.65 15.03 1.16
C SER A 118 -0.70 14.68 0.02
N THR A 119 0.56 14.40 0.38
CA THR A 119 1.59 13.90 -0.54
C THR A 119 2.01 12.52 -0.10
N VAL A 120 1.88 11.53 -1.01
CA VAL A 120 2.27 10.14 -0.74
C VAL A 120 3.61 9.84 -1.41
N GLN A 121 4.58 9.40 -0.61
CA GLN A 121 5.95 9.14 -1.05
C GLN A 121 6.27 7.64 -0.92
N PRO A 122 7.01 7.06 -1.89
CA PRO A 122 7.56 5.73 -1.73
C PRO A 122 8.62 5.72 -0.62
N GLY A 123 8.77 4.56 0.02
CA GLY A 123 9.71 4.38 1.12
C GLY A 123 9.91 2.91 1.47
N GLY A 124 10.26 2.66 2.71
CA GLY A 124 10.43 1.33 3.29
C GLY A 124 10.30 1.43 4.81
N SER A 125 9.97 0.33 5.47
CA SER A 125 9.58 0.34 6.89
C SER A 125 10.56 1.06 7.81
N GLY A 126 11.84 0.71 7.79
CA GLY A 126 12.87 1.34 8.62
C GLY A 126 13.08 2.82 8.30
N PRO A 127 13.33 3.21 7.04
CA PRO A 127 13.43 4.60 6.62
C PRO A 127 12.20 5.46 6.94
N ASN A 128 11.01 4.89 6.94
CA ASN A 128 9.78 5.61 7.29
C ASN A 128 9.74 5.96 8.78
N ILE A 129 10.10 5.01 9.66
CA ILE A 129 10.17 5.24 11.10
C ILE A 129 11.17 6.37 11.40
N LEU A 130 12.34 6.33 10.77
CA LEU A 130 13.36 7.35 10.94
C LEU A 130 12.85 8.73 10.51
N ALA A 131 12.19 8.81 9.36
CA ALA A 131 11.61 10.05 8.84
C ALA A 131 10.52 10.62 9.77
N VAL A 132 9.64 9.76 10.33
CA VAL A 132 8.65 10.18 11.33
C VAL A 132 9.34 10.68 12.60
N SER A 133 10.35 9.95 13.10
CA SER A 133 11.08 10.30 14.33
C SER A 133 11.75 11.66 14.24
N LYS A 134 12.19 12.06 13.05
CA LYS A 134 12.85 13.35 12.75
C LYS A 134 11.88 14.46 12.31
N ASN A 135 10.59 14.20 12.26
CA ASN A 135 9.56 15.11 11.71
C ASN A 135 9.77 15.47 10.22
N GLU A 136 10.42 14.62 9.45
CA GLU A 136 10.58 14.79 8.00
C GLU A 136 9.29 14.43 7.24
N VAL A 137 8.47 13.52 7.83
CA VAL A 137 7.15 13.16 7.34
C VAL A 137 6.17 13.08 8.51
N ASP A 138 4.88 13.20 8.20
CA ASP A 138 3.82 13.22 9.20
C ASP A 138 3.32 11.84 9.58
N ILE A 139 3.19 10.97 8.57
CA ILE A 139 2.70 9.60 8.71
C ILE A 139 3.65 8.67 7.96
N GLY A 140 3.94 7.50 8.53
CA GLY A 140 4.79 6.48 7.92
C GLY A 140 4.20 5.08 8.10
N MET A 141 4.30 4.24 7.06
CA MET A 141 4.04 2.82 7.24
C MET A 141 5.27 2.09 7.74
N ALA A 142 5.07 1.20 8.68
CA ALA A 142 6.10 0.39 9.32
C ALA A 142 5.55 -0.98 9.70
N TYR A 143 6.33 -1.77 10.42
CA TYR A 143 5.89 -3.01 11.04
C TYR A 143 5.81 -2.88 12.55
N ALA A 144 4.92 -3.67 13.16
CA ALA A 144 4.75 -3.69 14.61
C ALA A 144 6.02 -4.14 15.34
N TRP A 145 6.73 -5.16 14.84
CA TRP A 145 7.97 -5.70 15.44
C TRP A 145 9.08 -4.65 15.57
N GLN A 146 9.14 -3.66 14.68
CA GLN A 146 10.18 -2.64 14.70
C GLN A 146 10.13 -1.75 15.97
N SER A 147 8.99 -1.77 16.68
CA SER A 147 8.86 -1.13 17.98
C SER A 147 9.81 -1.72 19.04
N ALA A 148 10.06 -3.02 19.01
CA ALA A 148 11.02 -3.67 19.90
C ALA A 148 12.46 -3.22 19.59
N VAL A 149 12.81 -3.13 18.31
CA VAL A 149 14.10 -2.61 17.86
C VAL A 149 14.28 -1.14 18.28
N ALA A 150 13.23 -0.33 18.09
CA ALA A 150 13.29 1.10 18.42
C ALA A 150 13.49 1.38 19.92
N LYS A 151 12.97 0.50 20.78
CA LYS A 151 13.13 0.61 22.25
C LYS A 151 14.48 0.16 22.77
N ASP A 152 15.22 -0.64 22.01
CA ASP A 152 16.56 -1.08 22.38
C ASP A 152 17.62 -0.25 21.65
N PRO A 153 18.41 0.59 22.37
CA PRO A 153 19.40 1.46 21.72
C PRO A 153 20.48 0.70 20.93
N THR A 154 20.81 -0.53 21.34
CA THR A 154 21.80 -1.35 20.64
C THR A 154 21.24 -1.86 19.33
N LEU A 155 20.02 -2.43 19.36
CA LEU A 155 19.33 -2.89 18.17
C LEU A 155 18.99 -1.74 17.23
N ALA A 156 18.57 -0.58 17.78
CA ALA A 156 18.28 0.61 16.99
C ALA A 156 19.51 1.09 16.22
N LYS A 157 20.67 1.16 16.88
CA LYS A 157 21.93 1.56 16.27
C LYS A 157 22.38 0.55 15.18
N ASP A 158 22.21 -0.74 15.41
CA ASP A 158 22.52 -1.78 14.39
C ASP A 158 21.59 -1.67 13.18
N TYR A 159 20.31 -1.42 13.43
CA TYR A 159 19.29 -1.41 12.39
C TYR A 159 19.27 -0.11 11.55
N TRP A 160 19.27 1.06 12.25
CA TRP A 160 19.19 2.39 11.61
C TRP A 160 20.53 3.10 11.47
N GLY A 161 21.61 2.61 12.11
CA GLY A 161 22.87 3.33 12.25
C GLY A 161 22.87 4.41 13.34
N GLU A 162 21.71 4.69 13.93
CA GLU A 162 21.48 5.69 14.98
C GLU A 162 20.37 5.27 15.93
N VAL A 163 20.31 5.88 17.11
CA VAL A 163 19.19 5.71 18.05
C VAL A 163 18.06 6.65 17.63
N ILE A 164 16.89 6.12 17.44
CA ILE A 164 15.72 6.92 17.06
C ILE A 164 15.07 7.59 18.28
N ASN A 165 14.42 8.72 18.05
CA ASN A 165 13.55 9.34 19.07
C ASN A 165 12.21 8.61 19.11
N PHE A 166 12.15 7.52 19.89
CA PHE A 166 10.97 6.68 20.04
C PHE A 166 9.74 7.46 20.54
N THR A 167 9.93 8.44 21.39
CA THR A 167 8.82 9.22 21.98
C THR A 167 8.10 10.09 20.98
N ASN A 168 8.77 10.46 19.88
CA ASN A 168 8.19 11.25 18.79
C ASN A 168 7.42 10.40 17.78
N VAL A 169 7.48 9.07 17.89
CA VAL A 169 6.78 8.14 17.00
C VAL A 169 5.60 7.53 17.74
N LYS A 170 4.40 7.70 17.21
CA LYS A 170 3.15 7.20 17.80
C LYS A 170 2.39 6.31 16.81
N LEU A 171 1.67 5.33 17.34
CA LEU A 171 0.77 4.49 16.58
C LEU A 171 -0.49 5.27 16.21
N LEU A 172 -0.79 5.35 14.91
CA LEU A 172 -2.05 5.84 14.40
C LEU A 172 -3.05 4.68 14.24
N ALA A 173 -2.63 3.59 13.58
CA ALA A 173 -3.42 2.38 13.40
C ALA A 173 -2.52 1.16 13.32
N GLY A 174 -2.83 0.11 14.07
CA GLY A 174 -2.16 -1.18 14.04
C GLY A 174 -2.85 -2.19 13.14
N GLY A 175 -2.20 -3.34 12.91
CA GLY A 175 -2.83 -4.51 12.32
C GLY A 175 -3.51 -4.27 10.98
N LEU A 176 -2.89 -3.52 10.06
CA LEU A 176 -3.54 -3.16 8.79
C LEU A 176 -3.91 -4.40 7.96
N TYR A 177 -3.08 -5.43 8.01
CA TYR A 177 -3.32 -6.78 7.48
C TYR A 177 -2.19 -7.70 7.92
N THR A 178 -2.32 -9.02 7.70
CA THR A 178 -1.29 -9.99 8.06
C THR A 178 -0.26 -10.13 6.96
N GLN A 179 1.02 -10.01 7.30
CA GLN A 179 2.11 -10.34 6.41
C GLN A 179 2.88 -11.56 6.94
N TYR A 180 3.19 -12.44 6.02
CA TYR A 180 3.89 -13.69 6.27
C TYR A 180 5.31 -13.62 5.72
N PHE A 181 6.24 -14.23 6.43
CA PHE A 181 7.59 -14.49 5.96
C PHE A 181 7.56 -15.67 5.00
N HIS A 182 7.72 -15.38 3.73
CA HIS A 182 7.84 -16.38 2.69
C HIS A 182 9.33 -16.67 2.48
N ALA A 183 9.74 -17.91 2.64
CA ALA A 183 11.07 -18.35 2.29
C ALA A 183 10.99 -19.61 1.43
N VAL A 184 11.54 -19.53 0.23
CA VAL A 184 11.53 -20.60 -0.76
C VAL A 184 12.92 -20.83 -1.35
N LYS A 185 13.15 -22.03 -1.82
CA LYS A 185 14.36 -22.41 -2.55
C LYS A 185 14.01 -23.03 -3.91
N LEU A 186 14.92 -22.95 -4.86
CA LEU A 186 14.82 -23.75 -6.07
C LEU A 186 14.88 -25.24 -5.71
N LYS A 187 14.07 -26.05 -6.38
CA LYS A 187 14.06 -27.51 -6.20
C LYS A 187 15.44 -28.09 -6.36
N GLY A 188 15.81 -28.95 -5.43
CA GLY A 188 17.12 -29.61 -5.43
C GLY A 188 18.27 -28.79 -4.81
N PHE A 189 18.04 -27.56 -4.36
CA PHE A 189 19.05 -26.85 -3.56
C PHE A 189 19.23 -27.55 -2.20
N PRO A 190 20.46 -27.86 -1.76
CA PRO A 190 20.69 -28.77 -0.63
C PRO A 190 20.14 -28.26 0.71
N ALA A 191 20.42 -26.99 1.05
CA ALA A 191 19.97 -26.45 2.33
C ALA A 191 18.45 -26.26 2.36
N SER A 192 17.83 -26.60 3.50
CA SER A 192 16.39 -26.44 3.73
C SER A 192 16.04 -25.39 4.77
N ASN A 193 17.05 -24.79 5.43
CA ASN A 193 16.90 -23.77 6.46
C ASN A 193 18.18 -22.93 6.58
N PHE A 194 18.11 -21.84 7.38
CA PHE A 194 19.24 -20.93 7.57
C PHE A 194 20.44 -21.58 8.26
N LYS A 195 20.24 -22.58 9.12
CA LYS A 195 21.31 -23.31 9.79
C LYS A 195 22.13 -24.09 8.77
N GLU A 196 21.46 -24.92 7.96
CA GLU A 196 22.11 -25.70 6.90
C GLU A 196 22.81 -24.81 5.86
N LEU A 197 22.17 -23.69 5.48
CA LEU A 197 22.77 -22.72 4.58
C LEU A 197 24.05 -22.11 5.18
N ALA A 198 24.03 -21.76 6.47
CA ALA A 198 25.20 -21.25 7.18
C ALA A 198 26.34 -22.31 7.24
N GLU A 199 26.01 -23.59 7.44
CA GLU A 199 26.98 -24.70 7.41
C GLU A 199 27.63 -24.83 6.04
N MET A 200 26.85 -24.71 4.95
CA MET A 200 27.37 -24.68 3.59
C MET A 200 28.37 -23.56 3.37
N VAL A 201 28.03 -22.33 3.82
CA VAL A 201 28.92 -21.18 3.70
C VAL A 201 30.23 -21.39 4.48
N LYS A 202 30.15 -21.89 5.73
CA LYS A 202 31.30 -22.20 6.55
C LYS A 202 32.20 -23.30 5.95
N ALA A 203 31.60 -24.20 5.20
CA ALA A 203 32.32 -25.22 4.42
C ALA A 203 32.91 -24.69 3.09
N GLY A 204 32.83 -23.40 2.82
CA GLY A 204 33.30 -22.77 1.60
C GLY A 204 32.43 -23.04 0.37
N GLN A 205 31.22 -23.54 0.56
CA GLN A 205 30.32 -23.85 -0.55
C GLN A 205 29.60 -22.57 -1.01
N ARG A 206 29.44 -22.45 -2.31
CA ARG A 206 28.79 -21.31 -2.94
C ARG A 206 27.28 -21.38 -2.77
N VAL A 207 26.71 -20.34 -2.19
CA VAL A 207 25.25 -20.17 -2.06
C VAL A 207 24.83 -18.82 -2.63
N ALA A 208 23.60 -18.70 -3.14
CA ALA A 208 23.08 -17.42 -3.59
C ALA A 208 21.67 -17.18 -3.03
N ILE A 209 21.53 -16.09 -2.30
CA ILE A 209 20.30 -15.67 -1.63
C ILE A 209 19.85 -14.30 -2.14
N GLY A 210 18.56 -14.16 -2.37
CA GLY A 210 17.91 -12.91 -2.75
C GLY A 210 16.87 -12.48 -1.71
N THR A 211 16.93 -11.22 -1.33
CA THR A 211 15.92 -10.57 -0.50
C THR A 211 15.82 -9.09 -0.87
N ASN A 212 14.86 -8.36 -0.33
CA ASN A 212 14.64 -6.97 -0.67
C ASN A 212 15.81 -6.07 -0.20
N ILE A 213 15.71 -4.79 -0.50
CA ILE A 213 16.73 -3.80 -0.16
C ILE A 213 16.98 -3.71 1.34
N ARG A 214 18.16 -3.22 1.72
CA ARG A 214 18.56 -3.06 3.12
C ARG A 214 17.57 -2.18 3.89
N GLY A 215 17.25 -2.62 5.11
CA GLY A 215 16.31 -1.95 5.99
C GLY A 215 14.84 -2.33 5.80
N THR A 216 14.56 -3.33 4.96
CA THR A 216 13.23 -3.97 4.89
C THR A 216 13.14 -5.12 5.90
N ALA A 217 11.91 -5.57 6.20
CA ALA A 217 11.68 -6.63 7.19
C ALA A 217 12.33 -7.95 6.78
N GLU A 218 12.19 -8.33 5.52
CA GLU A 218 12.76 -9.57 4.96
C GLU A 218 14.30 -9.55 4.92
N GLU A 219 14.91 -8.41 4.59
CA GLU A 219 16.36 -8.26 4.64
C GLU A 219 16.86 -8.36 6.08
N PHE A 220 16.23 -7.62 6.99
CA PHE A 220 16.58 -7.67 8.40
C PHE A 220 16.47 -9.09 8.96
N THR A 221 15.35 -9.78 8.73
CA THR A 221 15.14 -11.15 9.20
C THR A 221 16.18 -12.09 8.62
N THR A 222 16.47 -12.00 7.32
CA THR A 222 17.47 -12.81 6.64
C THR A 222 18.86 -12.61 7.25
N ARG A 223 19.29 -11.35 7.40
CA ARG A 223 20.60 -11.00 7.97
C ARG A 223 20.71 -11.44 9.43
N THR A 224 19.65 -11.24 10.20
CA THR A 224 19.60 -11.61 11.63
C THR A 224 19.69 -13.12 11.81
N LEU A 225 18.95 -13.91 11.02
CA LEU A 225 19.01 -15.37 11.08
C LEU A 225 20.36 -15.93 10.61
N LEU A 226 20.96 -15.39 9.57
CA LEU A 226 22.32 -15.74 9.17
C LEU A 226 23.33 -15.43 10.29
N SER A 227 23.24 -14.23 10.89
CA SER A 227 24.12 -13.80 11.99
C SER A 227 23.98 -14.69 13.23
N LYS A 228 22.76 -15.15 13.55
CA LYS A 228 22.51 -16.13 14.62
C LYS A 228 23.36 -17.39 14.45
N TYR A 229 23.55 -17.81 13.21
CA TYR A 229 24.39 -18.97 12.86
C TYR A 229 25.85 -18.60 12.54
N GLY A 230 26.28 -17.38 12.87
CA GLY A 230 27.66 -16.92 12.72
C GLY A 230 28.10 -16.76 11.26
N VAL A 231 27.19 -16.36 10.37
CA VAL A 231 27.44 -16.08 8.97
C VAL A 231 26.94 -14.68 8.62
N THR A 232 27.76 -13.93 7.92
CA THR A 232 27.43 -12.62 7.39
C THR A 232 27.23 -12.66 5.86
N TYR A 233 26.70 -11.62 5.28
CA TYR A 233 26.65 -11.46 3.84
C TYR A 233 28.05 -11.47 3.19
N ASP A 234 29.06 -10.98 3.90
CA ASP A 234 30.43 -10.98 3.42
C ASP A 234 31.04 -12.38 3.42
N ASP A 235 30.68 -13.24 4.36
CA ASP A 235 31.11 -14.63 4.38
C ASP A 235 30.52 -15.41 3.19
N ILE A 236 29.25 -15.15 2.82
CA ILE A 236 28.64 -15.70 1.61
C ILE A 236 29.46 -15.27 0.37
N ARG A 237 29.79 -13.97 0.27
CA ARG A 237 30.60 -13.47 -0.87
C ARG A 237 32.01 -14.04 -0.89
N LYS A 238 32.67 -14.18 0.26
CA LYS A 238 33.99 -14.80 0.36
C LYS A 238 33.99 -16.27 -0.04
N ALA A 239 32.90 -17.00 0.19
CA ALA A 239 32.70 -18.36 -0.28
C ALA A 239 32.33 -18.41 -1.79
N GLY A 240 32.43 -17.29 -2.53
CA GLY A 240 32.09 -17.20 -3.94
C GLY A 240 30.60 -17.16 -4.24
N GLY A 241 29.77 -16.98 -3.21
CA GLY A 241 28.33 -16.89 -3.32
C GLY A 241 27.81 -15.47 -3.66
N THR A 242 26.50 -15.34 -3.71
CA THR A 242 25.82 -14.09 -4.07
C THR A 242 24.79 -13.72 -3.00
N VAL A 243 24.79 -12.45 -2.60
CA VAL A 243 23.70 -11.84 -1.85
C VAL A 243 23.15 -10.72 -2.72
N PHE A 244 21.94 -10.91 -3.21
CA PHE A 244 21.25 -9.91 -4.01
C PHE A 244 20.21 -9.19 -3.15
N LEU A 245 20.35 -7.87 -3.07
CA LEU A 245 19.43 -6.98 -2.36
C LEU A 245 18.75 -6.08 -3.40
N GLY A 246 17.48 -6.35 -3.69
CA GLY A 246 16.80 -5.62 -4.76
C GLY A 246 15.29 -5.83 -4.79
N SER A 247 14.66 -5.44 -5.89
CA SER A 247 13.23 -5.63 -6.04
C SER A 247 12.86 -7.12 -6.10
N HIS A 248 11.67 -7.45 -5.64
CA HIS A 248 11.18 -8.82 -5.70
C HIS A 248 11.07 -9.34 -7.13
N THR A 249 10.72 -8.48 -8.09
CA THR A 249 10.67 -8.83 -9.52
C THR A 249 12.06 -9.23 -10.04
N ASP A 250 13.10 -8.47 -9.70
CA ASP A 250 14.46 -8.79 -10.09
C ASP A 250 14.94 -10.10 -9.47
N ILE A 251 14.59 -10.35 -8.19
CA ILE A 251 14.95 -11.61 -7.50
C ILE A 251 14.30 -12.80 -8.22
N VAL A 252 13.01 -12.70 -8.54
CA VAL A 252 12.30 -13.78 -9.27
C VAL A 252 12.91 -14.01 -10.63
N GLN A 253 13.30 -12.97 -11.36
CA GLN A 253 14.01 -13.09 -12.62
C GLN A 253 15.36 -13.80 -12.45
N MET A 254 16.15 -13.40 -11.44
CA MET A 254 17.45 -14.02 -11.16
C MET A 254 17.30 -15.48 -10.69
N MET A 255 16.24 -15.83 -9.98
CA MET A 255 15.93 -17.23 -9.65
C MET A 255 15.66 -18.05 -10.92
N ARG A 256 14.85 -17.51 -11.84
CA ARG A 256 14.55 -18.16 -13.13
C ARG A 256 15.82 -18.42 -13.95
N GLU A 257 16.78 -17.52 -13.84
CA GLU A 257 18.10 -17.65 -14.48
C GLU A 257 19.08 -18.55 -13.70
N GLY A 258 18.66 -19.12 -12.56
CA GLY A 258 19.51 -19.96 -11.69
C GLY A 258 20.61 -19.19 -10.93
N LYS A 259 20.59 -17.86 -10.96
CA LYS A 259 21.56 -17.00 -10.29
C LYS A 259 21.31 -16.86 -8.79
N ILE A 260 20.08 -17.06 -8.35
CA ILE A 260 19.62 -17.05 -6.95
C ILE A 260 18.97 -18.41 -6.67
N GLN A 261 19.31 -19.04 -5.55
CA GLN A 261 18.74 -20.33 -5.14
C GLN A 261 17.73 -20.19 -4.02
N VAL A 262 17.86 -19.20 -3.13
CA VAL A 262 16.97 -18.97 -2.00
C VAL A 262 16.37 -17.58 -2.11
N TYR A 263 15.06 -17.48 -2.00
CA TYR A 263 14.32 -16.21 -2.02
C TYR A 263 13.54 -16.03 -0.72
N VAL A 264 13.71 -14.84 -0.12
CA VAL A 264 13.05 -14.45 1.11
C VAL A 264 12.25 -13.16 0.89
N ALA A 265 11.00 -13.18 1.32
CA ALA A 265 10.07 -12.06 1.20
C ALA A 265 9.14 -11.94 2.42
N PHE A 266 8.62 -10.75 2.66
CA PHE A 266 7.45 -10.53 3.50
C PHE A 266 6.29 -10.05 2.63
N GLY A 267 5.12 -10.68 2.77
CA GLY A 267 3.94 -10.32 2.00
C GLY A 267 2.67 -11.02 2.49
N GLY A 268 1.52 -10.57 2.03
CA GLY A 268 0.26 -11.28 2.19
C GLY A 268 0.26 -12.58 1.37
N ILE A 269 -0.61 -13.51 1.73
CA ILE A 269 -0.84 -14.72 0.92
C ILE A 269 -1.38 -14.28 -0.46
N GLY A 270 -0.85 -14.86 -1.53
CA GLY A 270 -1.17 -14.42 -2.90
C GLY A 270 -0.37 -13.20 -3.39
N TYR A 271 0.66 -12.82 -2.68
CA TYR A 271 1.60 -11.76 -3.06
C TYR A 271 2.19 -12.02 -4.46
N SER A 272 2.09 -11.01 -5.33
CA SER A 272 2.30 -11.16 -6.78
C SER A 272 3.64 -11.78 -7.18
N ALA A 273 4.76 -11.34 -6.60
CA ALA A 273 6.06 -11.89 -6.92
C ALA A 273 6.23 -13.34 -6.45
N MET A 274 5.60 -13.73 -5.33
CA MET A 274 5.62 -15.12 -4.87
C MET A 274 4.75 -16.00 -5.78
N VAL A 275 3.60 -15.48 -6.23
CA VAL A 275 2.75 -16.17 -7.22
C VAL A 275 3.49 -16.34 -8.55
N GLU A 276 4.19 -15.32 -9.02
CA GLU A 276 5.02 -15.42 -10.23
C GLU A 276 6.13 -16.47 -10.07
N ALA A 277 6.85 -16.45 -8.95
CA ALA A 277 7.89 -17.44 -8.67
C ALA A 277 7.30 -18.86 -8.63
N ASP A 278 6.19 -19.04 -7.92
CA ASP A 278 5.52 -20.34 -7.79
C ASP A 278 5.01 -20.88 -9.13
N THR A 279 4.46 -20.01 -10.00
CA THR A 279 3.89 -20.46 -11.29
C THR A 279 4.94 -20.73 -12.36
N THR A 280 6.10 -20.09 -12.29
CA THR A 280 7.14 -20.14 -13.33
C THR A 280 8.30 -21.07 -13.00
N MET A 281 8.47 -21.50 -11.74
CA MET A 281 9.57 -22.34 -11.30
C MET A 281 9.09 -23.50 -10.41
N GLU A 282 9.91 -24.53 -10.26
CA GLU A 282 9.71 -25.56 -9.25
C GLU A 282 10.40 -25.12 -7.95
N LEU A 283 9.58 -24.76 -6.96
CA LEU A 283 10.02 -24.30 -5.66
C LEU A 283 9.79 -25.36 -4.58
N GLU A 284 10.64 -25.31 -3.57
CA GLU A 284 10.49 -26.05 -2.31
C GLU A 284 10.49 -25.04 -1.15
N PRO A 285 9.82 -25.36 -0.03
CA PRO A 285 9.88 -24.51 1.15
C PRO A 285 11.31 -24.43 1.70
N PHE A 286 11.66 -23.24 2.19
CA PHE A 286 12.89 -23.01 2.96
C PHE A 286 12.47 -22.66 4.39
N TYR A 287 12.67 -23.58 5.32
CA TYR A 287 12.08 -23.54 6.64
C TYR A 287 12.83 -22.64 7.63
N LEU A 288 12.10 -22.21 8.66
CA LEU A 288 12.68 -21.75 9.92
C LEU A 288 12.66 -22.92 10.90
N THR A 289 13.71 -23.06 11.70
CA THR A 289 13.75 -24.03 12.79
C THR A 289 12.91 -23.52 13.98
N ASP A 290 12.52 -24.41 14.92
CA ASP A 290 11.84 -23.98 16.14
C ASP A 290 12.68 -22.98 16.95
N GLU A 291 14.01 -23.15 16.94
CA GLU A 291 14.97 -22.19 17.55
C GLU A 291 14.95 -20.82 16.85
N ASP A 292 14.70 -20.77 15.53
CA ASP A 292 14.54 -19.51 14.79
C ASP A 292 13.24 -18.80 15.17
N PHE A 293 12.15 -19.56 15.26
CA PHE A 293 10.88 -19.01 15.74
C PHE A 293 11.00 -18.46 17.15
N GLU A 294 11.57 -19.23 18.07
CA GLU A 294 11.75 -18.81 19.45
C GLU A 294 12.61 -17.53 19.55
N PHE A 295 13.73 -17.49 18.83
CA PHE A 295 14.61 -16.34 18.78
C PHE A 295 13.92 -15.09 18.25
N MET A 296 13.28 -15.20 17.09
CA MET A 296 12.60 -14.06 16.46
C MET A 296 11.40 -13.56 17.26
N THR A 297 10.66 -14.48 17.90
CA THR A 297 9.52 -14.13 18.75
C THR A 297 9.97 -13.42 20.03
N LYS A 298 10.96 -13.99 20.75
CA LYS A 298 11.40 -13.44 22.03
C LYS A 298 12.16 -12.11 21.87
N THR A 299 12.98 -12.00 20.82
CA THR A 299 13.85 -10.82 20.64
C THR A 299 13.10 -9.67 19.95
N PHE A 300 12.28 -9.96 18.96
CA PHE A 300 11.70 -8.94 18.08
C PHE A 300 10.16 -8.87 18.14
N GLY A 301 9.50 -9.80 18.83
CA GLY A 301 8.04 -9.79 18.97
C GLY A 301 7.28 -10.30 17.73
N PHE A 302 7.97 -10.94 16.78
CA PHE A 302 7.27 -11.67 15.70
C PHE A 302 6.36 -12.74 16.28
N ARG A 303 5.34 -13.12 15.52
CA ARG A 303 4.44 -14.21 15.88
C ARG A 303 4.63 -15.40 14.94
N LYS A 304 4.35 -16.61 15.43
CA LYS A 304 4.30 -17.82 14.60
C LYS A 304 2.88 -18.01 14.10
N ALA A 305 2.71 -18.20 12.80
CA ALA A 305 1.45 -18.60 12.18
C ALA A 305 1.74 -19.55 11.02
N TYR A 306 0.73 -19.88 10.23
CA TYR A 306 0.86 -20.84 9.14
C TYR A 306 0.31 -20.27 7.84
N ILE A 307 1.06 -20.43 6.75
CA ILE A 307 0.52 -20.26 5.40
C ILE A 307 -0.25 -21.55 5.09
N PRO A 308 -1.57 -21.48 4.83
CA PRO A 308 -2.40 -22.67 4.67
C PRO A 308 -1.97 -23.53 3.48
N LYS A 309 -2.09 -24.84 3.62
CA LYS A 309 -1.91 -25.81 2.54
C LYS A 309 -2.65 -25.37 1.28
N GLY A 310 -1.96 -25.43 0.15
CA GLY A 310 -2.51 -25.08 -1.16
C GLY A 310 -2.54 -23.59 -1.50
N SER A 311 -2.06 -22.73 -0.60
CA SER A 311 -1.89 -21.29 -0.90
C SER A 311 -0.96 -21.04 -2.08
N TYR A 312 0.04 -21.90 -2.24
CA TYR A 312 0.97 -21.96 -3.37
C TYR A 312 1.23 -23.42 -3.74
N ARG A 313 1.75 -23.71 -4.94
CA ARG A 313 2.06 -25.07 -5.39
C ARG A 313 3.14 -25.75 -4.52
N TRP A 314 4.06 -24.96 -3.94
CA TRP A 314 5.10 -25.46 -3.03
C TRP A 314 4.60 -25.71 -1.61
N VAL A 315 3.44 -25.17 -1.19
CA VAL A 315 2.82 -25.37 0.13
C VAL A 315 1.97 -26.64 0.12
N LYS A 316 2.59 -27.80 0.35
CA LYS A 316 1.92 -29.12 0.35
C LYS A 316 1.21 -29.47 1.65
N GLU A 317 1.56 -28.79 2.72
CA GLU A 317 0.96 -28.82 4.06
C GLU A 317 1.04 -27.42 4.67
N ASP A 318 0.42 -27.20 5.82
CA ASP A 318 0.49 -25.90 6.47
C ASP A 318 1.94 -25.51 6.75
N TYR A 319 2.40 -24.43 6.11
CA TYR A 319 3.80 -23.99 6.19
C TYR A 319 3.97 -23.02 7.36
N PRO A 320 4.79 -23.38 8.39
CA PRO A 320 5.06 -22.51 9.52
C PRO A 320 5.84 -21.26 9.09
N SER A 321 5.33 -20.10 9.46
CA SER A 321 5.85 -18.81 9.05
C SER A 321 5.92 -17.83 10.24
N LEU A 322 6.86 -16.89 10.19
CA LEU A 322 6.77 -15.68 11.00
C LEU A 322 5.71 -14.76 10.40
N VAL A 323 4.93 -14.14 11.26
CA VAL A 323 3.99 -13.10 10.85
C VAL A 323 4.21 -11.82 11.63
N ASP A 324 3.91 -10.73 10.98
CA ASP A 324 3.80 -9.41 11.59
C ASP A 324 2.78 -8.56 10.84
N TYR A 325 2.51 -7.39 11.39
CA TYR A 325 1.44 -6.52 10.93
C TYR A 325 2.02 -5.17 10.50
N PRO A 326 1.71 -4.72 9.27
CA PRO A 326 1.92 -3.32 8.93
C PRO A 326 1.09 -2.41 9.83
N VAL A 327 1.67 -1.27 10.13
CA VAL A 327 1.06 -0.23 10.98
C VAL A 327 1.21 1.12 10.31
N PHE A 328 0.28 2.03 10.58
CA PHE A 328 0.50 3.45 10.38
C PHE A 328 1.05 4.07 11.66
N LEU A 329 2.19 4.70 11.55
CA LEU A 329 2.80 5.54 12.57
C LEU A 329 2.65 7.00 12.19
N CYS A 330 2.62 7.87 13.18
CA CYS A 330 2.61 9.31 12.96
C CYS A 330 3.52 10.03 13.97
N ARG A 331 3.92 11.26 13.65
CA ARG A 331 4.66 12.08 14.61
C ARG A 331 3.76 12.50 15.78
N ALA A 332 4.33 12.49 16.98
CA ALA A 332 3.61 12.80 18.21
C ALA A 332 3.03 14.24 18.25
N THR A 333 3.58 15.13 17.43
CA THR A 333 3.21 16.55 17.40
C THR A 333 2.02 16.87 16.48
N LEU A 334 1.43 15.88 15.81
CA LEU A 334 0.18 16.10 15.08
C LEU A 334 -0.95 16.47 16.06
N PRO A 335 -1.87 17.39 15.70
CA PRO A 335 -3.01 17.73 16.54
C PRO A 335 -3.88 16.51 16.85
N GLU A 336 -4.31 16.38 18.11
CA GLU A 336 -5.10 15.21 18.55
C GLU A 336 -6.42 15.07 17.77
N ASP A 337 -7.11 16.17 17.54
CA ASP A 337 -8.37 16.19 16.80
C ASP A 337 -8.16 15.85 15.30
N PHE A 338 -7.01 16.23 14.72
CA PHE A 338 -6.65 15.80 13.36
C PHE A 338 -6.44 14.30 13.31
N VAL A 339 -5.62 13.73 14.20
CA VAL A 339 -5.33 12.29 14.23
C VAL A 339 -6.59 11.48 14.58
N TYR A 340 -7.48 12.02 15.43
CA TYR A 340 -8.79 11.44 15.68
C TYR A 340 -9.59 11.29 14.37
N GLN A 341 -9.63 12.35 13.54
CA GLN A 341 -10.34 12.30 12.27
C GLN A 341 -9.67 11.33 11.28
N VAL A 342 -8.34 11.23 11.25
CA VAL A 342 -7.64 10.26 10.40
C VAL A 342 -7.95 8.83 10.81
N ALA A 343 -7.96 8.53 12.13
CA ALA A 343 -8.36 7.21 12.63
C ALA A 343 -9.82 6.87 12.25
N ARG A 344 -10.72 7.87 12.36
CA ARG A 344 -12.11 7.75 11.93
C ARG A 344 -12.24 7.42 10.44
N LEU A 345 -11.45 8.09 9.58
CA LEU A 345 -11.49 7.83 8.14
C LEU A 345 -11.06 6.40 7.80
N LEU A 346 -10.05 5.87 8.47
CA LEU A 346 -9.61 4.48 8.27
C LEU A 346 -10.70 3.46 8.62
N ASP A 347 -11.49 3.73 9.65
CA ASP A 347 -12.60 2.88 10.08
C ASP A 347 -13.83 3.06 9.15
N GLU A 348 -14.33 4.29 9.03
CA GLU A 348 -15.60 4.57 8.35
C GLU A 348 -15.51 4.45 6.81
N HIS A 349 -14.31 4.56 6.24
CA HIS A 349 -14.08 4.46 4.79
C HIS A 349 -13.12 3.31 4.41
N LYS A 350 -13.08 2.27 5.22
CA LYS A 350 -12.27 1.06 4.97
C LYS A 350 -12.44 0.54 3.53
N ASP A 351 -13.70 0.43 3.07
CA ASP A 351 -14.02 -0.12 1.75
C ASP A 351 -13.39 0.67 0.60
N TYR A 352 -13.18 1.97 0.78
CA TYR A 352 -12.49 2.81 -0.20
C TYR A 352 -11.04 2.36 -0.41
N ILE A 353 -10.35 2.03 0.68
CA ILE A 353 -8.96 1.52 0.62
C ILE A 353 -8.95 0.07 0.11
N VAL A 354 -9.90 -0.76 0.53
CA VAL A 354 -10.05 -2.17 0.09
C VAL A 354 -10.21 -2.25 -1.43
N ALA A 355 -10.93 -1.31 -2.04
CA ALA A 355 -11.11 -1.27 -3.50
C ALA A 355 -9.77 -1.14 -4.27
N ALA A 356 -8.76 -0.49 -3.68
CA ALA A 356 -7.43 -0.32 -4.25
C ALA A 356 -6.42 -1.37 -3.74
N ALA A 357 -6.63 -1.91 -2.54
CA ALA A 357 -5.72 -2.83 -1.85
C ALA A 357 -6.52 -3.86 -1.05
N LYS A 358 -6.87 -4.97 -1.68
CA LYS A 358 -7.74 -6.02 -1.09
C LYS A 358 -7.24 -6.54 0.27
N TYR A 359 -5.94 -6.57 0.51
CA TYR A 359 -5.38 -6.99 1.81
C TYR A 359 -5.90 -6.16 2.99
N PHE A 360 -6.28 -4.90 2.76
CA PHE A 360 -6.85 -4.03 3.79
C PHE A 360 -8.23 -4.49 4.28
N GLU A 361 -8.83 -5.50 3.65
CA GLU A 361 -10.05 -6.15 4.13
C GLU A 361 -9.87 -6.78 5.53
N GLU A 362 -8.64 -7.17 5.90
CA GLU A 362 -8.32 -7.69 7.22
C GLU A 362 -8.30 -6.62 8.32
N PHE A 363 -8.24 -5.33 7.98
CA PHE A 363 -8.24 -4.26 8.97
C PHE A 363 -9.54 -4.24 9.78
N ASP A 364 -9.43 -4.45 11.08
CA ASP A 364 -10.51 -4.34 12.04
C ASP A 364 -10.09 -3.44 13.21
N PRO A 365 -10.52 -2.18 13.25
CA PRO A 365 -10.11 -1.24 14.30
C PRO A 365 -10.54 -1.64 15.71
N LYS A 366 -11.52 -2.55 15.86
CA LYS A 366 -11.93 -3.06 17.17
C LYS A 366 -10.84 -3.89 17.84
N GLU A 367 -10.07 -4.62 17.05
CA GLU A 367 -9.05 -5.53 17.55
C GLU A 367 -7.63 -5.10 17.16
N ASN A 368 -7.49 -4.51 15.99
CA ASN A 368 -6.18 -4.33 15.39
C ASN A 368 -5.31 -3.24 16.05
N TRP A 369 -5.91 -2.31 16.81
CA TRP A 369 -5.13 -1.36 17.61
C TRP A 369 -4.19 -2.05 18.60
N LYS A 370 -4.51 -3.28 19.05
CA LYS A 370 -3.67 -4.15 19.90
C LYS A 370 -2.46 -4.72 19.14
N LEU A 371 -2.47 -4.67 17.82
CA LEU A 371 -1.46 -5.25 16.94
C LEU A 371 -0.39 -4.23 16.51
N GLY A 372 -0.26 -3.16 17.28
CA GLY A 372 0.71 -2.10 17.05
C GLY A 372 2.11 -2.37 17.61
N GLY A 373 2.37 -3.55 18.17
CA GLY A 373 3.62 -3.84 18.87
C GLY A 373 3.77 -3.02 20.15
N LEU A 374 4.97 -2.48 20.37
CA LEU A 374 5.28 -1.65 21.54
C LEU A 374 5.15 -0.13 21.26
N TRP A 375 4.61 0.28 20.11
CA TRP A 375 4.38 1.70 19.82
C TRP A 375 3.26 2.24 20.71
N ASP A 376 3.52 3.41 21.36
CA ASP A 376 2.46 4.11 22.08
C ASP A 376 1.44 4.66 21.08
N ILE A 377 0.15 4.51 21.40
CA ILE A 377 -0.91 5.03 20.54
C ILE A 377 -0.98 6.55 20.66
N HIS A 378 -1.15 7.23 19.52
CA HIS A 378 -1.34 8.69 19.51
C HIS A 378 -2.63 9.06 20.28
N PRO A 379 -2.62 10.10 21.15
CA PRO A 379 -3.80 10.47 21.95
C PRO A 379 -5.09 10.63 21.14
N GLY A 380 -5.00 11.26 19.95
CA GLY A 380 -6.16 11.41 19.05
C GLY A 380 -6.70 10.07 18.53
N ALA A 381 -5.84 9.13 18.18
CA ALA A 381 -6.27 7.79 17.76
C ALA A 381 -6.86 7.01 18.95
N ALA A 382 -6.20 7.05 20.10
CA ALA A 382 -6.72 6.42 21.33
C ALA A 382 -8.09 6.97 21.71
N LYS A 383 -8.29 8.29 21.60
CA LYS A 383 -9.59 8.92 21.85
C LYS A 383 -10.66 8.38 20.89
N TYR A 384 -10.35 8.26 19.59
CA TYR A 384 -11.30 7.68 18.64
C TYR A 384 -11.70 6.25 19.02
N TYR A 385 -10.72 5.39 19.30
CA TYR A 385 -10.99 4.00 19.66
C TYR A 385 -11.77 3.86 20.96
N LYS A 386 -11.57 4.75 21.94
CA LYS A 386 -12.34 4.82 23.18
C LYS A 386 -13.79 5.29 22.93
N ASP A 387 -13.96 6.35 22.16
CA ASP A 387 -15.29 6.90 21.83
C ASP A 387 -16.16 5.86 21.07
N LYS A 388 -15.53 4.98 20.30
CA LYS A 388 -16.19 3.86 19.61
C LYS A 388 -16.39 2.62 20.50
N GLY A 389 -15.83 2.61 21.70
CA GLY A 389 -15.86 1.44 22.57
C GLY A 389 -14.96 0.27 22.14
N TYR A 390 -13.97 0.53 21.28
CA TYR A 390 -12.99 -0.46 20.82
C TYR A 390 -11.85 -0.63 21.83
N MET A 391 -11.54 0.42 22.54
CA MET A 391 -10.49 0.50 23.54
C MET A 391 -11.12 0.80 24.91
N PRO A 392 -10.67 0.18 26.01
CA PRO A 392 -11.15 0.45 27.36
C PRO A 392 -10.85 1.88 27.85
#